data_f72d7d3955dd0e55f93b6a114026c1c9
#
_entry.id   f72d7d3955dd0e55f93b6a114026c1c9
#
_cell.length_a   1.000
_cell.length_b   1.000
_cell.length_c   1.000
_cell.angle_alpha   90.00
_cell.angle_beta   90.00
_cell.angle_gamma   90.00
#
_symmetry.space_group_name_H-M   'P 1'
#
loop_
_entity.id
_entity.type
_entity.pdbx_description
1 polymer ?
#
loop_
_entity_poly.entity_id
_entity_poly.type
_entity_poly.pdbx_seq_one_letter_code
_entity_poly.pdbx_strand_id
1 'polypeptide(L)'
;MYGYQFHNMQIIARDNHWTPFSTMENHYNLLYREDEKELIPIFQQKNVSLMPYSPLAGGHLARNTWESNTSRGKTDRVVHSKYDHFEKQDMEIVKCVDELAHKYHCKMSQIAFAWQWAKGVSSPITIH
;
A
#
# COMPACT_ATOMS: atom_id res chain seq x y z
N MET A 1 -0.90 2.18 -13.75
CA MET A 1 -1.30 3.47 -14.40
C MET A 1 -0.25 4.50 -14.09
N TYR A 2 0.11 5.35 -15.06
CA TYR A 2 1.00 6.47 -14.84
C TYR A 2 0.21 7.72 -14.40
N GLY A 3 0.85 8.62 -13.65
CA GLY A 3 0.19 9.83 -13.13
C GLY A 3 -0.39 10.73 -14.23
N TYR A 4 0.32 10.91 -15.33
CA TYR A 4 -0.18 11.69 -16.46
C TYR A 4 -1.46 11.11 -17.09
N GLN A 5 -1.60 9.78 -17.12
CA GLN A 5 -2.80 9.12 -17.63
C GLN A 5 -4.01 9.43 -16.74
N PHE A 6 -3.84 9.31 -15.44
CA PHE A 6 -4.89 9.67 -14.49
C PHE A 6 -5.26 11.15 -14.58
N HIS A 7 -4.25 12.02 -14.65
CA HIS A 7 -4.46 13.46 -14.79
C HIS A 7 -5.30 13.78 -16.04
N ASN A 8 -4.96 13.19 -17.19
CA ASN A 8 -5.68 13.38 -18.45
C ASN A 8 -7.14 12.88 -18.35
N MET A 9 -7.37 11.72 -17.72
CA MET A 9 -8.74 11.22 -17.52
C MET A 9 -9.60 12.17 -16.66
N GLN A 10 -9.03 12.77 -15.62
CA GLN A 10 -9.73 13.78 -14.82
C GLN A 10 -10.06 15.04 -15.61
N ILE A 11 -9.16 15.48 -16.51
CA ILE A 11 -9.42 16.62 -17.41
C ILE A 11 -10.55 16.28 -18.37
N ILE A 12 -10.49 15.13 -19.05
CA ILE A 12 -11.52 14.69 -20.00
C ILE A 12 -12.89 14.60 -19.31
N ALA A 13 -12.95 14.04 -18.12
CA ALA A 13 -14.20 13.96 -17.37
C ALA A 13 -14.78 15.34 -17.08
N ARG A 14 -13.95 16.29 -16.62
CA ARG A 14 -14.37 17.66 -16.35
C ARG A 14 -14.83 18.39 -17.61
N ASP A 15 -14.06 18.30 -18.69
CA ASP A 15 -14.32 19.06 -19.92
C ASP A 15 -15.59 18.56 -20.65
N ASN A 16 -15.96 17.29 -20.44
CA ASN A 16 -17.20 16.71 -20.94
C ASN A 16 -18.37 16.70 -19.92
N HIS A 17 -18.21 17.37 -18.78
CA HIS A 17 -19.20 17.38 -17.68
C HIS A 17 -19.55 15.98 -17.15
N TRP A 18 -18.62 15.05 -17.21
CA TRP A 18 -18.74 13.73 -16.61
C TRP A 18 -18.30 13.75 -15.15
N THR A 19 -18.71 12.76 -14.39
CA THR A 19 -18.26 12.60 -13.00
C THR A 19 -16.76 12.23 -12.97
N PRO A 20 -15.90 13.07 -12.36
CA PRO A 20 -14.49 12.73 -12.20
C PRO A 20 -14.30 11.61 -11.17
N PHE A 21 -13.17 10.92 -11.22
CA PHE A 21 -12.82 9.91 -10.23
C PHE A 21 -12.59 10.56 -8.85
N SER A 22 -13.22 10.01 -7.83
CA SER A 22 -13.13 10.49 -6.45
C SER A 22 -12.27 9.59 -5.56
N THR A 23 -12.04 8.35 -5.99
CA THR A 23 -11.23 7.37 -5.25
C THR A 23 -10.25 6.67 -6.18
N MET A 24 -9.15 6.18 -5.61
CA MET A 24 -8.16 5.39 -6.33
C MET A 24 -7.74 4.18 -5.50
N GLU A 25 -7.84 3.01 -6.12
CA GLU A 25 -7.30 1.77 -5.59
C GLU A 25 -5.93 1.50 -6.22
N ASN A 26 -4.88 1.64 -5.44
CA ASN A 26 -3.49 1.49 -5.89
C ASN A 26 -2.72 0.51 -4.99
N HIS A 27 -1.56 0.04 -5.44
CA HIS A 27 -0.65 -0.76 -4.63
C HIS A 27 0.20 0.18 -3.77
N TYR A 28 -0.04 0.20 -2.46
CA TYR A 28 0.72 1.07 -1.57
C TYR A 28 0.80 0.51 -0.14
N ASN A 29 2.02 0.33 0.34
CA ASN A 29 2.32 -0.10 1.70
C ASN A 29 3.76 0.26 2.07
N LEU A 30 4.21 -0.07 3.28
CA LEU A 30 5.57 0.22 3.75
C LEU A 30 6.69 -0.36 2.88
N LEU A 31 6.45 -1.51 2.21
CA LEU A 31 7.43 -2.16 1.33
C LEU A 31 7.33 -1.68 -0.13
N TYR A 32 6.21 -1.10 -0.55
CA TYR A 32 5.99 -0.61 -1.91
C TYR A 32 5.51 0.84 -1.90
N ARG A 33 6.40 1.77 -2.21
CA ARG A 33 6.19 3.22 -2.07
C ARG A 33 6.39 4.00 -3.36
N GLU A 34 6.42 3.33 -4.51
CA GLU A 34 6.71 3.98 -5.81
C GLU A 34 5.73 5.11 -6.14
N ASP A 35 4.46 4.97 -5.76
CA ASP A 35 3.42 5.95 -6.02
C ASP A 35 3.62 7.29 -5.27
N GLU A 36 4.49 7.34 -4.27
CA GLU A 36 4.84 8.59 -3.58
C GLU A 36 5.55 9.60 -4.49
N LYS A 37 6.17 9.12 -5.57
CA LYS A 37 6.94 9.96 -6.52
C LYS A 37 6.02 10.80 -7.42
N GLU A 38 4.87 10.27 -7.82
CA GLU A 38 4.01 10.91 -8.82
C GLU A 38 2.52 10.81 -8.48
N LEU A 39 1.98 9.60 -8.32
CA LEU A 39 0.54 9.36 -8.21
C LEU A 39 -0.07 9.98 -6.94
N ILE A 40 0.54 9.77 -5.79
CA ILE A 40 0.01 10.29 -4.52
C ILE A 40 -0.05 11.82 -4.50
N PRO A 41 0.97 12.58 -4.93
CA PRO A 41 0.86 14.02 -5.09
C PRO A 41 -0.28 14.47 -6.01
N ILE A 42 -0.50 13.76 -7.13
CA ILE A 42 -1.61 14.05 -8.05
C ILE A 42 -2.96 13.82 -7.38
N PHE A 43 -3.12 12.70 -6.66
CA PHE A 43 -4.37 12.40 -5.95
C PHE A 43 -4.68 13.45 -4.89
N GLN A 44 -3.68 13.88 -4.11
CA GLN A 44 -3.83 14.94 -3.12
C GLN A 44 -4.25 16.27 -3.79
N GLN A 45 -3.61 16.65 -4.90
CA GLN A 45 -3.94 17.87 -5.65
C GLN A 45 -5.36 17.83 -6.22
N LYS A 46 -5.86 16.66 -6.58
CA LYS A 46 -7.19 16.47 -7.20
C LYS A 46 -8.28 16.06 -6.20
N ASN A 47 -7.97 16.02 -4.91
CA ASN A 47 -8.87 15.56 -3.85
C ASN A 47 -9.41 14.13 -4.10
N VAL A 48 -8.55 13.24 -4.59
CA VAL A 48 -8.87 11.83 -4.81
C VAL A 48 -8.48 11.03 -3.57
N SER A 49 -9.42 10.28 -3.02
CA SER A 49 -9.18 9.46 -1.83
C SER A 49 -8.39 8.19 -2.17
N LEU A 50 -7.39 7.90 -1.35
CA LEU A 50 -6.57 6.69 -1.50
C LEU A 50 -7.20 5.51 -0.77
N MET A 51 -7.38 4.40 -1.48
CA MET A 51 -7.90 3.14 -0.98
C MET A 51 -6.97 1.98 -1.40
N PRO A 52 -5.72 1.95 -0.93
CA PRO A 52 -4.73 1.02 -1.44
C PRO A 52 -5.05 -0.44 -1.09
N TYR A 53 -4.74 -1.33 -2.02
CA TYR A 53 -4.76 -2.77 -1.79
C TYR A 53 -3.40 -3.27 -1.25
N SER A 54 -3.39 -4.47 -0.67
CA SER A 54 -2.22 -5.11 -0.04
C SER A 54 -1.55 -4.27 1.05
N PRO A 55 -2.29 -3.69 2.00
CA PRO A 55 -1.72 -2.84 3.04
C PRO A 55 -0.72 -3.55 3.94
N LEU A 56 -0.84 -4.88 4.06
CA LEU A 56 0.07 -5.72 4.85
C LEU A 56 1.11 -6.47 4.00
N ALA A 57 1.28 -6.09 2.73
CA ALA A 57 2.26 -6.69 1.82
C ALA A 57 2.19 -8.23 1.78
N GLY A 58 1.00 -8.80 1.58
CA GLY A 58 0.82 -10.26 1.60
C GLY A 58 1.07 -10.91 2.96
N GLY A 59 1.08 -10.11 4.04
CA GLY A 59 1.31 -10.55 5.41
C GLY A 59 2.75 -10.35 5.89
N HIS A 60 3.69 -9.87 5.07
CA HIS A 60 5.06 -9.56 5.50
C HIS A 60 5.12 -8.47 6.58
N LEU A 61 4.17 -7.54 6.59
CA LEU A 61 4.04 -6.50 7.63
C LEU A 61 3.21 -6.93 8.85
N ALA A 62 2.83 -8.20 8.93
CA ALA A 62 2.09 -8.75 10.06
C ALA A 62 2.86 -9.83 10.84
N ARG A 63 4.09 -10.15 10.43
CA ARG A 63 4.97 -11.14 11.06
C ARG A 63 6.43 -10.68 10.96
N ASN A 64 7.26 -11.15 11.87
CA ASN A 64 8.69 -10.79 11.93
C ASN A 64 9.62 -11.76 11.16
N THR A 65 9.04 -12.68 10.40
CA THR A 65 9.76 -13.62 9.53
C THR A 65 9.29 -13.43 8.08
N TRP A 66 10.20 -13.64 7.12
CA TRP A 66 9.82 -13.55 5.71
C TRP A 66 8.91 -14.68 5.28
N GLU A 67 9.25 -15.91 5.68
CA GLU A 67 8.46 -17.08 5.36
C GLU A 67 7.11 -17.12 6.06
N SER A 68 6.12 -17.61 5.36
CA SER A 68 4.77 -17.78 5.88
C SER A 68 4.50 -19.24 6.27
N ASN A 69 3.92 -19.44 7.45
CA ASN A 69 3.45 -20.74 7.90
C ASN A 69 2.04 -21.09 7.42
N THR A 70 1.34 -20.15 6.77
CA THR A 70 0.00 -20.37 6.24
C THR A 70 0.04 -21.01 4.86
N SER A 71 -0.96 -21.85 4.54
CA SER A 71 -1.09 -22.47 3.22
C SER A 71 -1.10 -21.43 2.10
N ARG A 72 -1.88 -20.36 2.25
CA ARG A 72 -1.94 -19.26 1.29
C ARG A 72 -0.60 -18.58 1.10
N GLY A 73 0.11 -18.27 2.20
CA GLY A 73 1.40 -17.59 2.11
C GLY A 73 2.49 -18.40 1.42
N LYS A 74 2.34 -19.75 1.37
CA LYS A 74 3.27 -20.65 0.65
C LYS A 74 2.94 -20.78 -0.83
N THR A 75 1.68 -20.57 -1.24
CA THR A 75 1.19 -20.84 -2.59
C THR A 75 0.85 -19.57 -3.39
N ASP A 76 0.84 -18.40 -2.75
CA ASP A 76 0.48 -17.14 -3.40
C ASP A 76 1.61 -16.62 -4.30
N ARG A 77 1.57 -17.04 -5.57
CA ARG A 77 2.56 -16.64 -6.58
C ARG A 77 2.64 -15.13 -6.79
N VAL A 78 1.55 -14.41 -6.58
CA VAL A 78 1.50 -12.95 -6.76
C VAL A 78 2.30 -12.27 -5.67
N VAL A 79 2.17 -12.70 -4.43
CA VAL A 79 2.96 -12.19 -3.30
C VAL A 79 4.44 -12.46 -3.52
N HIS A 80 4.79 -13.70 -3.86
CA HIS A 80 6.18 -14.08 -4.14
C HIS A 80 6.79 -13.26 -5.27
N SER A 81 6.09 -13.08 -6.38
CA SER A 81 6.60 -12.28 -7.51
C SER A 81 6.79 -10.79 -7.18
N LYS A 82 6.03 -10.26 -6.22
CA LYS A 82 6.11 -8.84 -5.85
C LYS A 82 7.21 -8.53 -4.82
N TYR A 83 7.44 -9.43 -3.86
CA TYR A 83 8.24 -9.10 -2.68
C TYR A 83 9.55 -9.90 -2.56
N ASP A 84 9.62 -11.16 -3.01
CA ASP A 84 10.81 -12.00 -2.77
C ASP A 84 12.11 -11.48 -3.41
N HIS A 85 12.01 -10.63 -4.43
CA HIS A 85 13.18 -10.03 -5.07
C HIS A 85 13.93 -9.01 -4.19
N PHE A 86 13.28 -8.47 -3.17
CA PHE A 86 13.80 -7.41 -2.31
C PHE A 86 13.87 -7.82 -0.84
N GLU A 87 13.82 -9.12 -0.55
CA GLU A 87 13.76 -9.66 0.81
C GLU A 87 14.74 -9.02 1.78
N LYS A 88 16.01 -8.86 1.38
CA LYS A 88 17.06 -8.31 2.26
C LYS A 88 16.76 -6.87 2.69
N GLN A 89 16.33 -6.02 1.74
CA GLN A 89 16.00 -4.62 2.02
C GLN A 89 14.68 -4.52 2.79
N ASP A 90 13.71 -5.30 2.40
CA ASP A 90 12.37 -5.29 2.99
C ASP A 90 12.37 -5.83 4.42
N MET A 91 13.23 -6.80 4.75
CA MET A 91 13.40 -7.31 6.11
C MET A 91 13.91 -6.25 7.09
N GLU A 92 14.68 -5.26 6.65
CA GLU A 92 15.06 -4.12 7.48
C GLU A 92 13.83 -3.31 7.90
N ILE A 93 12.91 -3.08 6.96
CA ILE A 93 11.63 -2.38 7.23
C ILE A 93 10.76 -3.23 8.16
N VAL A 94 10.65 -4.54 7.89
CA VAL A 94 9.88 -5.47 8.74
C VAL A 94 10.39 -5.47 10.18
N LYS A 95 11.71 -5.47 10.40
CA LYS A 95 12.31 -5.35 11.74
C LYS A 95 11.94 -4.06 12.43
N CYS A 96 11.99 -2.91 11.74
CA CYS A 96 11.57 -1.64 12.31
C CYS A 96 10.08 -1.66 12.72
N VAL A 97 9.21 -2.29 11.92
CA VAL A 97 7.79 -2.45 12.26
C VAL A 97 7.61 -3.33 13.48
N ASP A 98 8.38 -4.41 13.61
CA ASP A 98 8.37 -5.30 14.79
C ASP A 98 8.84 -4.57 16.05
N GLU A 99 9.94 -3.84 15.99
CA GLU A 99 10.46 -3.01 17.10
C GLU A 99 9.43 -1.98 17.57
N LEU A 100 8.76 -1.28 16.63
CA LEU A 100 7.69 -0.34 16.96
C LEU A 100 6.48 -1.05 17.58
N ALA A 101 6.10 -2.22 17.08
CA ALA A 101 5.01 -3.01 17.64
C ALA A 101 5.30 -3.41 19.09
N HIS A 102 6.53 -3.84 19.39
CA HIS A 102 6.96 -4.13 20.77
C HIS A 102 6.96 -2.87 21.65
N LYS A 103 7.51 -1.76 21.15
CA LYS A 103 7.56 -0.49 21.87
C LYS A 103 6.18 0.03 22.28
N TYR A 104 5.20 -0.11 21.40
CA TYR A 104 3.83 0.37 21.62
C TYR A 104 2.87 -0.71 22.13
N HIS A 105 3.37 -1.92 22.42
CA HIS A 105 2.57 -3.05 22.89
C HIS A 105 1.37 -3.37 22.00
N CYS A 106 1.59 -3.36 20.68
CA CYS A 106 0.55 -3.60 19.67
C CYS A 106 1.02 -4.60 18.61
N LYS A 107 0.15 -4.96 17.67
CA LYS A 107 0.50 -5.86 16.57
C LYS A 107 1.24 -5.11 15.45
N MET A 108 2.13 -5.78 14.74
CA MET A 108 2.81 -5.23 13.56
C MET A 108 1.81 -4.70 12.51
N SER A 109 0.71 -5.42 12.28
CA SER A 109 -0.36 -4.98 11.38
C SER A 109 -0.96 -3.63 11.78
N GLN A 110 -1.07 -3.34 13.08
CA GLN A 110 -1.58 -2.05 13.56
C GLN A 110 -0.59 -0.91 13.26
N ILE A 111 0.72 -1.16 13.36
CA ILE A 111 1.75 -0.20 12.94
C ILE A 111 1.66 0.07 11.43
N ALA A 112 1.51 -0.98 10.61
CA ALA A 112 1.39 -0.84 9.16
C ALA A 112 0.16 -0.02 8.75
N PHE A 113 -0.99 -0.24 9.37
CA PHE A 113 -2.20 0.56 9.14
C PHE A 113 -2.05 2.00 9.64
N ALA A 114 -1.50 2.20 10.85
CA ALA A 114 -1.28 3.54 11.40
C ALA A 114 -0.38 4.38 10.48
N TRP A 115 0.66 3.77 9.90
CA TRP A 115 1.51 4.43 8.93
C TRP A 115 0.74 4.86 7.67
N GLN A 116 -0.13 4.01 7.12
CA GLN A 116 -0.94 4.37 5.96
C GLN A 116 -1.89 5.54 6.26
N TRP A 117 -2.56 5.53 7.40
CA TRP A 117 -3.41 6.65 7.81
C TRP A 117 -2.61 7.95 8.02
N ALA A 118 -1.41 7.86 8.58
CA ALA A 118 -0.52 9.01 8.69
C ALA A 118 -0.08 9.58 7.32
N LYS A 119 -0.11 8.75 6.27
CA LYS A 119 0.14 9.15 4.87
C LYS A 119 -1.11 9.66 4.13
N GLY A 120 -2.25 9.78 4.80
CA GLY A 120 -3.49 10.29 4.22
C GLY A 120 -4.32 9.25 3.47
N VAL A 121 -4.06 7.97 3.68
CA VAL A 121 -4.89 6.89 3.14
C VAL A 121 -6.25 6.92 3.83
N SER A 122 -7.32 6.89 3.03
CA SER A 122 -8.70 6.93 3.57
C SER A 122 -9.15 5.58 4.09
N SER A 123 -8.93 4.51 3.32
CA SER A 123 -9.36 3.16 3.68
C SER A 123 -8.46 2.12 3.00
N PRO A 124 -7.54 1.48 3.73
CA PRO A 124 -6.78 0.35 3.17
C PRO A 124 -7.69 -0.86 2.96
N ILE A 125 -7.51 -1.55 1.82
CA ILE A 125 -8.33 -2.71 1.44
C ILE A 125 -7.55 -3.99 1.72
N THR A 126 -8.11 -4.85 2.57
CA THR A 126 -7.60 -6.21 2.81
C THR A 126 -8.57 -7.24 2.24
N ILE A 127 -8.02 -8.27 1.60
CA ILE A 127 -8.77 -9.45 1.19
C ILE A 127 -8.39 -10.59 2.14
N HIS A 128 -9.38 -11.16 2.76
CA HIS A 128 -9.25 -12.34 3.64
C HIS A 128 -9.39 -13.64 2.88
#